data_9724b4f47ac767b335624bdff6f36d8a
#
_entry.id   9724b4f47ac767b335624bdff6f36d8a
#
_cell.length_a   1.000
_cell.length_b   1.000
_cell.length_c   1.000
_cell.angle_alpha   90.00
_cell.angle_beta   90.00
_cell.angle_gamma   90.00
#
_symmetry.space_group_name_H-M   'P 1'
#
loop_
_entity.id
_entity.type
_entity.pdbx_description
1 polymer ?
#
loop_
_entity_poly.entity_id
_entity_poly.type
_entity_poly.pdbx_seq_one_letter_code
_entity_poly.pdbx_strand_id
1 'polypeptide(L)'
;MIKLNCETRTMNKIQPTEYNRKRNRTIKSLFTLCLMMLLMFPLTGQNYYASLFGIKSDGKTLNTTSIQKAIDYIHEQGGGTLEFYVGRYLTGTIELKSNVTLHLHEGAVLLGSTNIYDYNIESKYTALVYAKNASNITIQGKGVIDGQGREVAYHLIDQIHKGIIKDQLKYDRPARRRPSAIYFRECDDVAVKGILVKNAAFWVQIYDQCDGLLVDSTMVDSKAFWNNDGMDIVDCKNVRITNNYVDASDDAICFKSHGPDHIGENVLVRNNVVRSSANGIKFGTVTRGGYRNFNIVNNTVYDTYRSAIAFTAPDGGFIEDIWVDSLYAYNTGNPIYLRNGERWGDKGPGSIDNITIQNVYAEVAAEKPDTAYEYEGPIEDLPRNISPSGIVGLVGTPITNVSLKNIKIIYPGGSNPNYAFRGTEPEDLDSIPEMADAYPEFSQFKELPAWGFYIRHAEDVSFENVELIAKEADYRPAMVVQDSKNISLKKVDFKEPGKKKKELHTYQSENVKRRP
;
A
#
# COMPACT_ATOMS: atom_id res chain seq x y z
N MET A 1 -20.64 109.76 20.24
CA MET A 1 -20.95 108.39 20.77
C MET A 1 -21.55 107.57 19.65
N ILE A 2 -20.84 106.78 18.97
CA ILE A 2 -21.30 105.92 17.88
C ILE A 2 -20.93 104.47 18.31
N LYS A 3 -21.98 103.64 18.51
CA LYS A 3 -21.88 102.23 18.82
C LYS A 3 -21.63 101.46 17.49
N LEU A 4 -20.52 100.70 17.39
CA LEU A 4 -20.28 99.73 16.36
C LEU A 4 -20.78 98.37 16.79
N ASN A 5 -21.74 97.79 16.04
CA ASN A 5 -22.24 96.45 16.16
C ASN A 5 -21.26 95.50 15.42
N CYS A 6 -20.73 94.50 16.15
CA CYS A 6 -19.96 93.46 15.56
C CYS A 6 -20.83 92.22 15.32
N GLU A 7 -21.18 91.94 14.03
CA GLU A 7 -21.87 90.67 13.64
C GLU A 7 -20.88 89.52 13.51
N THR A 8 -21.11 88.51 14.30
CA THR A 8 -20.38 87.24 14.22
C THR A 8 -20.95 86.38 13.08
N ARG A 9 -20.23 86.22 12.00
CA ARG A 9 -20.52 85.25 10.92
C ARG A 9 -20.20 83.82 11.40
N THR A 10 -21.20 82.98 11.54
CA THR A 10 -21.14 81.56 11.73
C THR A 10 -20.62 80.88 10.44
N MET A 11 -19.48 80.18 10.52
CA MET A 11 -18.98 79.33 9.42
C MET A 11 -19.90 78.11 9.26
N ASN A 12 -20.55 78.00 8.11
CA ASN A 12 -21.28 76.80 7.70
C ASN A 12 -20.27 75.66 7.44
N LYS A 13 -20.40 74.55 8.20
CA LYS A 13 -19.71 73.30 7.92
C LYS A 13 -20.19 72.76 6.56
N ILE A 14 -19.29 72.75 5.57
CA ILE A 14 -19.52 72.12 4.27
C ILE A 14 -19.62 70.61 4.52
N GLN A 15 -20.81 70.05 4.33
CA GLN A 15 -20.98 68.60 4.31
C GLN A 15 -20.31 68.02 3.04
N PRO A 16 -19.59 66.88 3.13
CA PRO A 16 -18.98 66.30 1.95
C PRO A 16 -20.06 65.80 1.02
N THR A 17 -20.00 66.22 -0.25
CA THR A 17 -20.92 65.88 -1.31
C THR A 17 -20.97 64.36 -1.53
N GLU A 18 -22.10 63.82 -1.95
CA GLU A 18 -22.33 62.38 -2.20
C GLU A 18 -21.28 61.78 -3.16
N TYR A 19 -20.73 62.59 -4.03
CA TYR A 19 -19.61 62.27 -4.93
C TYR A 19 -18.33 61.87 -4.17
N ASN A 20 -17.97 62.58 -3.13
CA ASN A 20 -16.77 62.27 -2.32
C ASN A 20 -16.99 61.01 -1.45
N ARG A 21 -18.22 60.72 -1.03
CA ARG A 21 -18.54 59.46 -0.33
C ARG A 21 -18.42 58.22 -1.26
N LYS A 22 -18.89 58.30 -2.51
CA LYS A 22 -18.76 57.24 -3.50
C LYS A 22 -17.30 57.00 -3.85
N ARG A 23 -16.53 58.06 -4.10
CA ARG A 23 -15.10 57.97 -4.43
C ARG A 23 -14.27 57.32 -3.30
N ASN A 24 -14.51 57.66 -2.05
CA ASN A 24 -13.82 57.04 -0.91
C ASN A 24 -14.25 55.60 -0.65
N ARG A 25 -15.48 55.20 -0.99
CA ARG A 25 -15.90 53.79 -0.96
C ARG A 25 -15.21 52.98 -2.05
N THR A 26 -15.10 53.49 -3.26
CA THR A 26 -14.42 52.82 -4.38
C THR A 26 -12.93 52.67 -4.10
N ILE A 27 -12.24 53.69 -3.55
CA ILE A 27 -10.81 53.62 -3.18
C ILE A 27 -10.59 52.62 -2.05
N LYS A 28 -11.44 52.55 -1.02
CA LYS A 28 -11.37 51.56 0.04
C LYS A 28 -11.59 50.14 -0.49
N SER A 29 -12.57 49.97 -1.41
CA SER A 29 -12.84 48.68 -2.04
C SER A 29 -11.68 48.22 -2.94
N LEU A 30 -11.05 49.13 -3.72
CA LEU A 30 -9.85 48.81 -4.50
C LEU A 30 -8.64 48.46 -3.60
N PHE A 31 -8.47 49.21 -2.49
CA PHE A 31 -7.37 48.92 -1.55
C PHE A 31 -7.56 47.56 -0.84
N THR A 32 -8.79 47.20 -0.49
CA THR A 32 -9.12 45.89 0.07
C THR A 32 -8.93 44.77 -0.97
N LEU A 33 -9.30 45.00 -2.24
CA LEU A 33 -9.11 44.05 -3.33
C LEU A 33 -7.63 43.87 -3.68
N CYS A 34 -6.83 44.95 -3.72
CA CYS A 34 -5.37 44.88 -3.87
C CYS A 34 -4.69 44.20 -2.70
N LEU A 35 -5.14 44.41 -1.46
CA LEU A 35 -4.61 43.72 -0.27
C LEU A 35 -4.98 42.23 -0.28
N MET A 36 -6.18 41.85 -0.74
CA MET A 36 -6.57 40.46 -0.96
C MET A 36 -5.81 39.82 -2.12
N MET A 37 -5.52 40.54 -3.20
CA MET A 37 -4.68 40.03 -4.30
C MET A 37 -3.21 39.88 -3.90
N LEU A 38 -2.67 40.70 -3.02
CA LEU A 38 -1.33 40.55 -2.45
C LEU A 38 -1.22 39.33 -1.53
N LEU A 39 -2.33 38.86 -0.94
CA LEU A 39 -2.39 37.64 -0.14
C LEU A 39 -2.59 36.36 -0.99
N MET A 40 -2.82 36.51 -2.31
CA MET A 40 -2.99 35.39 -3.25
C MET A 40 -1.76 35.13 -4.13
N PHE A 41 -0.61 35.75 -3.89
CA PHE A 41 0.62 35.23 -4.49
C PHE A 41 0.88 33.86 -3.89
N PRO A 42 0.97 32.78 -4.69
CA PRO A 42 1.50 31.53 -4.17
C PRO A 42 2.89 31.88 -3.60
N LEU A 43 3.10 31.69 -2.33
CA LEU A 43 4.44 31.65 -1.78
C LEU A 43 5.15 30.52 -2.54
N THR A 44 5.88 30.87 -3.59
CA THR A 44 6.87 29.93 -4.15
C THR A 44 7.84 29.68 -3.02
N GLY A 45 7.78 28.46 -2.44
CA GLY A 45 8.60 28.12 -1.29
C GLY A 45 10.06 28.45 -1.58
N GLN A 46 10.71 29.14 -0.65
CA GLN A 46 12.13 29.49 -0.79
C GLN A 46 12.98 28.21 -0.79
N ASN A 47 14.01 28.19 -1.65
CA ASN A 47 14.98 27.09 -1.67
C ASN A 47 16.11 27.35 -0.68
N TYR A 48 16.41 26.35 0.12
CA TYR A 48 17.46 26.37 1.14
C TYR A 48 18.48 25.28 0.85
N TYR A 49 19.73 25.62 0.66
CA TYR A 49 20.78 24.65 0.40
C TYR A 49 21.26 24.00 1.68
N ALA A 50 21.33 22.66 1.71
CA ALA A 50 21.79 21.89 2.89
C ALA A 50 23.14 22.37 3.43
N SER A 51 24.05 22.79 2.55
CA SER A 51 25.36 23.30 2.91
C SER A 51 25.32 24.56 3.80
N LEU A 52 24.27 25.38 3.69
CA LEU A 52 24.11 26.60 4.50
C LEU A 52 23.85 26.29 5.98
N PHE A 53 23.37 25.09 6.28
CA PHE A 53 23.12 24.63 7.66
C PHE A 53 24.27 23.78 8.21
N GLY A 54 25.44 23.78 7.53
CA GLY A 54 26.59 22.99 7.94
C GLY A 54 26.45 21.48 7.73
N ILE A 55 25.45 21.06 6.94
CA ILE A 55 25.21 19.65 6.59
C ILE A 55 26.34 19.18 5.66
N LYS A 56 27.01 18.07 6.04
CA LYS A 56 28.15 17.51 5.30
C LYS A 56 27.71 16.37 4.38
N SER A 57 28.24 16.38 3.18
CA SER A 57 27.94 15.38 2.14
C SER A 57 29.00 14.29 2.00
N ASP A 58 29.77 14.02 3.08
CA ASP A 58 30.94 13.14 3.07
C ASP A 58 30.64 11.65 3.38
N GLY A 59 29.41 11.32 3.71
CA GLY A 59 28.96 9.96 4.06
C GLY A 59 29.48 9.45 5.42
N LYS A 60 30.08 10.30 6.23
CA LYS A 60 30.70 9.95 7.51
C LYS A 60 30.21 10.80 8.67
N THR A 61 30.04 12.09 8.45
CA THR A 61 29.55 13.03 9.46
C THR A 61 28.08 12.79 9.70
N LEU A 62 27.69 12.50 10.95
CA LEU A 62 26.28 12.37 11.34
C LEU A 62 25.61 13.76 11.32
N ASN A 63 24.66 13.95 10.42
CA ASN A 63 24.01 15.25 10.17
C ASN A 63 22.65 15.40 10.83
N THR A 64 22.19 14.44 11.63
CA THR A 64 20.80 14.41 12.15
C THR A 64 20.38 15.75 12.76
N THR A 65 21.20 16.30 13.65
CA THR A 65 20.92 17.59 14.30
C THR A 65 20.93 18.77 13.32
N SER A 66 21.84 18.78 12.35
CA SER A 66 21.92 19.87 11.37
C SER A 66 20.78 19.84 10.38
N ILE A 67 20.38 18.64 9.92
CA ILE A 67 19.22 18.47 9.03
C ILE A 67 17.94 18.86 9.79
N GLN A 68 17.78 18.41 11.04
CA GLN A 68 16.60 18.77 11.83
C GLN A 68 16.49 20.28 12.04
N LYS A 69 17.58 20.96 12.38
CA LYS A 69 17.61 22.43 12.50
C LYS A 69 17.23 23.13 11.19
N ALA A 70 17.65 22.59 10.04
CA ALA A 70 17.27 23.15 8.75
C ALA A 70 15.76 23.00 8.51
N ILE A 71 15.20 21.82 8.79
CA ILE A 71 13.77 21.55 8.67
C ILE A 71 12.96 22.47 9.59
N ASP A 72 13.35 22.58 10.86
CA ASP A 72 12.68 23.43 11.84
C ASP A 72 12.72 24.91 11.42
N TYR A 73 13.88 25.41 10.99
CA TYR A 73 14.04 26.77 10.49
C TYR A 73 13.12 27.03 9.28
N ILE A 74 13.12 26.13 8.28
CA ILE A 74 12.29 26.29 7.07
C ILE A 74 10.81 26.31 7.45
N HIS A 75 10.39 25.43 8.34
CA HIS A 75 9.02 25.41 8.86
C HIS A 75 8.64 26.74 9.54
N GLU A 76 9.51 27.28 10.41
CA GLU A 76 9.33 28.56 11.11
C GLU A 76 9.26 29.76 10.16
N GLN A 77 9.91 29.67 8.98
CA GLN A 77 9.81 30.68 7.93
C GLN A 77 8.52 30.55 7.09
N GLY A 78 7.61 29.63 7.44
CA GLY A 78 6.35 29.38 6.74
C GLY A 78 6.41 28.29 5.68
N GLY A 79 7.57 27.69 5.48
CA GLY A 79 7.79 26.58 4.54
C GLY A 79 8.86 26.86 3.48
N GLY A 80 9.19 25.81 2.73
CA GLY A 80 10.21 25.89 1.68
C GLY A 80 10.81 24.54 1.35
N THR A 81 11.83 24.56 0.50
CA THR A 81 12.50 23.36 0.01
C THR A 81 13.93 23.28 0.56
N LEU A 82 14.26 22.19 1.24
CA LEU A 82 15.63 21.85 1.61
C LEU A 82 16.28 21.03 0.49
N GLU A 83 17.29 21.61 -0.16
CA GLU A 83 17.94 21.10 -1.36
C GLU A 83 19.20 20.30 -1.01
N PHE A 84 19.24 19.03 -1.37
CA PHE A 84 20.41 18.15 -1.23
C PHE A 84 21.00 17.88 -2.62
N TYR A 85 22.22 18.37 -2.86
CA TYR A 85 22.96 18.12 -4.09
C TYR A 85 23.79 16.82 -4.00
N VAL A 86 24.60 16.56 -5.02
CA VAL A 86 25.47 15.37 -5.10
C VAL A 86 26.25 15.16 -3.79
N GLY A 87 26.16 13.96 -3.22
CA GLY A 87 26.87 13.58 -2.00
C GLY A 87 26.09 12.60 -1.14
N ARG A 88 26.69 12.15 -0.06
CA ARG A 88 26.10 11.19 0.88
C ARG A 88 25.90 11.86 2.24
N TYR A 89 24.68 11.95 2.67
CA TYR A 89 24.25 12.68 3.87
C TYR A 89 23.85 11.68 4.95
N LEU A 90 24.84 11.27 5.78
CA LEU A 90 24.58 10.31 6.87
C LEU A 90 23.69 10.95 7.93
N THR A 91 22.62 10.25 8.31
CA THR A 91 21.68 10.74 9.33
C THR A 91 21.00 9.58 10.09
N GLY A 92 20.55 9.85 11.30
CA GLY A 92 19.52 9.06 11.98
C GLY A 92 18.13 9.59 11.65
N THR A 93 17.16 9.42 12.58
CA THR A 93 15.79 9.92 12.36
C THR A 93 15.75 11.44 12.21
N ILE A 94 15.17 11.91 11.12
CA ILE A 94 14.77 13.29 10.90
C ILE A 94 13.25 13.40 10.84
N GLU A 95 12.68 14.45 11.41
CA GLU A 95 11.24 14.70 11.46
C GLU A 95 10.85 15.84 10.51
N LEU A 96 10.06 15.54 9.48
CA LEU A 96 9.50 16.55 8.59
C LEU A 96 8.39 17.33 9.30
N LYS A 97 8.34 18.61 9.02
CA LYS A 97 7.34 19.56 9.52
C LYS A 97 6.47 20.07 8.37
N SER A 98 5.31 20.62 8.72
CA SER A 98 4.37 21.17 7.73
C SER A 98 5.03 22.19 6.81
N ASN A 99 4.65 22.16 5.54
CA ASN A 99 5.14 23.03 4.47
C ASN A 99 6.63 22.86 4.12
N VAL A 100 7.26 21.74 4.48
CA VAL A 100 8.66 21.46 4.16
C VAL A 100 8.77 20.42 3.06
N THR A 101 9.55 20.72 2.04
CA THR A 101 9.94 19.81 0.97
C THR A 101 11.40 19.39 1.13
N LEU A 102 11.68 18.08 1.11
CA LEU A 102 13.04 17.56 0.89
C LEU A 102 13.22 17.31 -0.60
N HIS A 103 14.17 17.97 -1.22
CA HIS A 103 14.52 17.75 -2.61
C HIS A 103 15.90 17.09 -2.71
N LEU A 104 15.89 15.82 -3.11
CA LEU A 104 17.10 15.03 -3.32
C LEU A 104 17.46 15.07 -4.82
N HIS A 105 18.44 15.88 -5.20
CA HIS A 105 18.91 15.95 -6.58
C HIS A 105 19.55 14.63 -7.02
N GLU A 106 19.71 14.44 -8.30
CA GLU A 106 20.43 13.30 -8.85
C GLU A 106 21.86 13.21 -8.26
N GLY A 107 22.22 12.04 -7.73
CA GLY A 107 23.47 11.81 -7.01
C GLY A 107 23.46 12.21 -5.52
N ALA A 108 22.36 12.77 -5.00
CA ALA A 108 22.17 12.94 -3.57
C ALA A 108 21.70 11.64 -2.93
N VAL A 109 22.33 11.24 -1.82
CA VAL A 109 21.94 10.07 -1.02
C VAL A 109 21.70 10.49 0.41
N LEU A 110 20.46 10.43 0.87
CA LEU A 110 20.15 10.46 2.29
C LEU A 110 20.44 9.07 2.87
N LEU A 111 21.48 8.96 3.67
CA LEU A 111 22.05 7.70 4.12
C LEU A 111 21.71 7.44 5.59
N GLY A 112 20.99 6.35 5.87
CA GLY A 112 20.67 5.95 7.24
C GLY A 112 21.91 5.54 8.04
N SER A 113 21.95 5.87 9.33
CA SER A 113 22.98 5.38 10.22
C SER A 113 22.88 3.86 10.42
N THR A 114 24.01 3.20 10.52
CA THR A 114 24.07 1.78 10.91
C THR A 114 23.99 1.57 12.43
N ASN A 115 24.00 2.67 13.21
CA ASN A 115 23.87 2.64 14.66
C ASN A 115 22.40 2.85 15.06
N ILE A 116 21.76 1.84 15.68
CA ILE A 116 20.35 1.90 16.08
C ILE A 116 20.04 3.05 17.06
N TYR A 117 21.01 3.52 17.83
CA TYR A 117 20.82 4.61 18.77
C TYR A 117 20.73 6.01 18.13
N ASP A 118 21.05 6.13 16.84
CA ASP A 118 20.84 7.36 16.07
C ASP A 118 19.38 7.53 15.61
N TYR A 119 18.53 6.53 15.85
CA TYR A 119 17.12 6.54 15.53
C TYR A 119 16.26 6.76 16.78
N ASN A 120 15.04 7.28 16.58
CA ASN A 120 14.05 7.39 17.66
C ASN A 120 13.41 6.03 17.96
N ILE A 121 14.09 5.23 18.77
CA ILE A 121 13.69 3.87 19.13
C ILE A 121 12.52 3.81 20.14
N GLU A 122 12.10 4.92 20.69
CA GLU A 122 10.95 5.03 21.59
C GLU A 122 9.61 5.03 20.83
N SER A 123 9.62 5.31 19.53
CA SER A 123 8.44 5.25 18.68
C SER A 123 7.98 3.81 18.47
N LYS A 124 6.67 3.61 18.33
CA LYS A 124 6.09 2.33 17.90
C LYS A 124 6.66 1.87 16.55
N TYR A 125 6.89 2.82 15.66
CA TYR A 125 7.56 2.61 14.38
C TYR A 125 8.71 3.61 14.26
N THR A 126 9.92 3.09 14.19
CA THR A 126 11.15 3.85 14.01
C THR A 126 11.41 4.05 12.53
N ALA A 127 11.83 5.24 12.10
CA ALA A 127 12.10 5.51 10.69
C ALA A 127 13.28 6.47 10.50
N LEU A 128 13.86 6.45 9.28
CA LEU A 128 14.87 7.43 8.87
C LEU A 128 14.24 8.80 8.62
N VAL A 129 13.15 8.85 7.85
CA VAL A 129 12.36 10.06 7.63
C VAL A 129 10.99 9.86 8.26
N TYR A 130 10.67 10.68 9.23
CA TYR A 130 9.45 10.62 10.02
C TYR A 130 8.62 11.89 9.85
N ALA A 131 7.30 11.79 9.94
CA ALA A 131 6.40 12.93 10.12
C ALA A 131 5.18 12.51 10.92
N LYS A 132 4.65 13.42 11.73
CA LYS A 132 3.38 13.22 12.43
C LYS A 132 2.62 14.54 12.54
N ASN A 133 1.31 14.48 12.31
CA ASN A 133 0.42 15.65 12.37
C ASN A 133 0.94 16.83 11.51
N ALA A 134 1.54 16.53 10.36
CA ALA A 134 2.10 17.52 9.44
C ALA A 134 1.26 17.59 8.17
N SER A 135 1.19 18.78 7.57
CA SER A 135 0.43 19.00 6.33
C SER A 135 1.33 19.60 5.26
N ASN A 136 1.03 19.29 3.98
CA ASN A 136 1.77 19.79 2.83
C ASN A 136 3.26 19.46 2.92
N ILE A 137 3.59 18.18 3.04
CA ILE A 137 4.96 17.67 3.10
C ILE A 137 5.31 16.92 1.82
N THR A 138 6.52 17.14 1.34
CA THR A 138 6.97 16.51 0.10
C THR A 138 8.39 15.96 0.23
N ILE A 139 8.61 14.76 -0.31
CA ILE A 139 9.94 14.25 -0.65
C ILE A 139 9.96 14.07 -2.16
N GLN A 140 10.94 14.68 -2.82
CA GLN A 140 10.99 14.62 -4.28
C GLN A 140 12.41 14.65 -4.84
N GLY A 141 12.53 14.41 -6.15
CA GLY A 141 13.78 14.53 -6.89
C GLY A 141 14.16 13.23 -7.60
N LYS A 142 15.46 13.06 -7.87
CA LYS A 142 16.04 11.86 -8.47
C LYS A 142 17.13 11.23 -7.59
N GLY A 143 17.17 11.62 -6.34
CA GLY A 143 18.13 11.11 -5.36
C GLY A 143 17.65 9.82 -4.71
N VAL A 144 18.36 9.42 -3.68
CA VAL A 144 18.21 8.12 -3.01
C VAL A 144 17.99 8.30 -1.52
N ILE A 145 17.08 7.54 -0.95
CA ILE A 145 17.01 7.26 0.49
C ILE A 145 17.50 5.82 0.68
N ASP A 146 18.65 5.65 1.34
CA ASP A 146 19.27 4.35 1.61
C ASP A 146 19.26 4.09 3.12
N GLY A 147 18.45 3.15 3.56
CA GLY A 147 18.27 2.85 4.99
C GLY A 147 19.44 2.11 5.63
N GLN A 148 20.39 1.53 4.86
CA GLN A 148 21.42 0.61 5.37
C GLN A 148 20.82 -0.48 6.29
N GLY A 149 19.68 -1.02 5.88
CA GLY A 149 18.79 -1.81 6.74
C GLY A 149 19.41 -3.07 7.29
N ARG A 150 20.24 -3.75 6.50
CA ARG A 150 20.93 -4.97 6.94
C ARG A 150 21.87 -4.66 8.11
N GLU A 151 22.68 -3.64 7.97
CA GLU A 151 23.68 -3.24 8.96
C GLU A 151 23.04 -2.77 10.26
N VAL A 152 22.02 -1.92 10.17
CA VAL A 152 21.33 -1.42 11.38
C VAL A 152 20.50 -2.51 12.06
N ALA A 153 19.93 -3.44 11.30
CA ALA A 153 19.21 -4.59 11.88
C ALA A 153 20.15 -5.51 12.64
N TYR A 154 21.32 -5.83 12.07
CA TYR A 154 22.32 -6.63 12.77
C TYR A 154 22.91 -5.91 13.98
N HIS A 155 23.08 -4.59 13.92
CA HIS A 155 23.48 -3.83 15.12
C HIS A 155 22.41 -3.94 16.21
N LEU A 156 21.12 -3.81 15.87
CA LEU A 156 20.01 -4.01 16.82
C LEU A 156 20.04 -5.41 17.44
N ILE A 157 20.20 -6.46 16.63
CA ILE A 157 20.29 -7.84 17.08
C ILE A 157 21.47 -8.03 18.05
N ASP A 158 22.63 -7.48 17.73
CA ASP A 158 23.81 -7.52 18.61
C ASP A 158 23.51 -6.86 19.98
N GLN A 159 22.83 -5.72 20.01
CA GLN A 159 22.44 -5.03 21.27
C GLN A 159 21.43 -5.86 22.08
N ILE A 160 20.53 -6.59 21.42
CA ILE A 160 19.57 -7.49 22.07
C ILE A 160 20.31 -8.70 22.66
N HIS A 161 21.21 -9.32 21.89
CA HIS A 161 22.01 -10.47 22.38
C HIS A 161 22.94 -10.09 23.54
N LYS A 162 23.41 -8.86 23.61
CA LYS A 162 24.17 -8.31 24.74
C LYS A 162 23.29 -7.97 25.96
N GLY A 163 21.95 -8.09 25.85
CA GLY A 163 21.00 -7.75 26.90
C GLY A 163 20.84 -6.24 27.16
N ILE A 164 21.37 -5.39 26.28
CA ILE A 164 21.27 -3.92 26.40
C ILE A 164 19.88 -3.45 25.96
N ILE A 165 19.37 -3.99 24.87
CA ILE A 165 17.99 -3.75 24.39
C ILE A 165 17.15 -4.98 24.70
N LYS A 166 15.98 -4.75 25.36
CA LYS A 166 15.02 -5.82 25.61
C LYS A 166 14.10 -5.97 24.40
N ASP A 167 14.14 -7.12 23.75
CA ASP A 167 13.23 -7.50 22.68
C ASP A 167 13.04 -9.03 22.71
N GLN A 168 11.92 -9.49 22.17
CA GLN A 168 11.68 -10.90 21.95
C GLN A 168 12.09 -11.27 20.53
N LEU A 169 13.25 -11.89 20.37
CA LEU A 169 13.68 -12.41 19.09
C LEU A 169 12.83 -13.63 18.70
N LYS A 170 12.35 -13.61 17.46
CA LYS A 170 11.76 -14.76 16.81
C LYS A 170 12.60 -15.07 15.57
N TYR A 171 13.38 -16.17 15.65
CA TYR A 171 14.28 -16.58 14.55
C TYR A 171 15.27 -15.47 14.15
N ASP A 172 15.93 -14.84 15.11
CA ASP A 172 16.84 -13.70 14.93
C ASP A 172 16.19 -12.50 14.19
N ARG A 173 14.89 -12.40 14.34
CA ARG A 173 14.07 -11.36 13.73
C ARG A 173 13.42 -10.51 14.82
N PRO A 174 13.99 -9.34 15.15
CA PRO A 174 13.40 -8.43 16.13
C PRO A 174 11.97 -8.06 15.75
N ALA A 175 11.05 -8.15 16.72
CA ALA A 175 9.64 -7.89 16.45
C ALA A 175 9.34 -6.40 16.19
N ARG A 176 10.18 -5.49 16.71
CA ARG A 176 9.98 -4.04 16.64
C ARG A 176 11.32 -3.32 16.58
N ARG A 177 11.27 -1.99 16.44
CA ARG A 177 12.42 -1.06 16.50
C ARG A 177 13.38 -1.10 15.32
N ARG A 178 13.15 -1.95 14.31
CA ARG A 178 13.89 -1.87 13.05
C ARG A 178 13.42 -0.65 12.26
N PRO A 179 14.31 0.24 11.80
CA PRO A 179 13.91 1.46 11.11
C PRO A 179 13.30 1.19 9.72
N SER A 180 12.18 1.82 9.46
CA SER A 180 11.67 2.04 8.11
C SER A 180 12.45 3.14 7.41
N ALA A 181 12.38 3.23 6.08
CA ALA A 181 12.96 4.38 5.38
C ALA A 181 12.09 5.64 5.55
N ILE A 182 10.77 5.49 5.41
CA ILE A 182 9.78 6.57 5.55
C ILE A 182 8.64 6.09 6.46
N TYR A 183 8.23 6.93 7.40
CA TYR A 183 7.01 6.73 8.19
C TYR A 183 6.29 8.06 8.44
N PHE A 184 5.14 8.22 7.80
CA PHE A 184 4.28 9.38 7.97
C PHE A 184 2.96 8.97 8.63
N ARG A 185 2.57 9.69 9.66
CA ARG A 185 1.37 9.39 10.43
C ARG A 185 0.50 10.61 10.66
N GLU A 186 -0.81 10.45 10.47
CA GLU A 186 -1.78 11.52 10.73
C GLU A 186 -1.38 12.81 9.97
N CYS A 187 -0.96 12.66 8.68
CA CYS A 187 -0.48 13.74 7.84
C CYS A 187 -1.44 14.00 6.68
N ASP A 188 -1.56 15.28 6.29
CA ASP A 188 -2.40 15.70 5.17
C ASP A 188 -1.55 16.23 4.01
N ASP A 189 -2.03 16.05 2.77
CA ASP A 189 -1.36 16.53 1.56
C ASP A 189 0.12 16.09 1.47
N VAL A 190 0.31 14.79 1.45
CA VAL A 190 1.63 14.13 1.40
C VAL A 190 2.01 13.78 -0.03
N ALA A 191 3.23 14.10 -0.45
CA ALA A 191 3.75 13.67 -1.76
C ALA A 191 5.16 13.06 -1.65
N VAL A 192 5.34 11.88 -2.28
CA VAL A 192 6.65 11.25 -2.46
C VAL A 192 6.83 10.97 -3.95
N LYS A 193 7.82 11.61 -4.59
CA LYS A 193 7.93 11.61 -6.05
C LYS A 193 9.36 11.44 -6.56
N GLY A 194 9.53 10.53 -7.53
CA GLY A 194 10.72 10.42 -8.38
C GLY A 194 11.97 9.85 -7.74
N ILE A 195 11.96 9.57 -6.44
CA ILE A 195 13.11 9.08 -5.67
C ILE A 195 13.26 7.56 -5.71
N LEU A 196 14.48 7.08 -5.43
CA LEU A 196 14.74 5.68 -5.10
C LEU A 196 14.79 5.52 -3.58
N VAL A 197 13.98 4.60 -3.04
CA VAL A 197 14.00 4.20 -1.62
C VAL A 197 14.50 2.76 -1.54
N LYS A 198 15.55 2.51 -0.76
CA LYS A 198 16.15 1.19 -0.70
C LYS A 198 16.68 0.79 0.68
N ASN A 199 16.91 -0.51 0.84
CA ASN A 199 17.59 -1.10 1.99
C ASN A 199 17.01 -0.66 3.35
N ALA A 200 15.69 -0.73 3.54
CA ALA A 200 15.11 -0.53 4.85
C ALA A 200 15.35 -1.75 5.76
N ALA A 201 15.33 -1.55 7.07
CA ALA A 201 15.43 -2.67 8.02
C ALA A 201 14.06 -3.29 8.35
N PHE A 202 12.98 -2.64 7.96
CA PHE A 202 11.59 -3.02 8.18
C PHE A 202 10.75 -2.57 6.98
N TRP A 203 9.44 -2.43 7.09
CA TRP A 203 8.55 -1.87 6.07
C TRP A 203 9.16 -0.61 5.47
N VAL A 204 9.25 -0.55 4.16
CA VAL A 204 10.09 0.48 3.50
C VAL A 204 9.47 1.86 3.62
N GLN A 205 8.20 1.98 3.24
CA GLN A 205 7.42 3.21 3.31
C GLN A 205 6.10 2.94 4.03
N ILE A 206 5.84 3.66 5.10
CA ILE A 206 4.62 3.54 5.89
C ILE A 206 3.88 4.88 5.85
N TYR A 207 2.62 4.82 5.47
CA TYR A 207 1.67 5.92 5.54
C TYR A 207 0.50 5.49 6.40
N ASP A 208 0.34 6.09 7.58
CA ASP A 208 -0.63 5.68 8.61
C ASP A 208 -1.60 6.83 8.89
N GLN A 209 -2.88 6.63 8.56
CA GLN A 209 -3.94 7.62 8.73
C GLN A 209 -3.66 8.96 8.02
N CYS A 210 -3.07 8.90 6.82
CA CYS A 210 -2.85 10.09 5.99
C CYS A 210 -4.05 10.35 5.09
N ASP A 211 -4.33 11.64 4.83
CA ASP A 211 -5.34 12.10 3.88
C ASP A 211 -4.70 12.92 2.75
N GLY A 212 -5.01 12.58 1.50
CA GLY A 212 -4.36 13.22 0.36
C GLY A 212 -2.92 12.75 0.13
N LEU A 213 -2.72 11.42 -0.04
CA LEU A 213 -1.40 10.82 -0.29
C LEU A 213 -1.14 10.63 -1.78
N LEU A 214 0.00 11.11 -2.26
CA LEU A 214 0.53 10.84 -3.61
C LEU A 214 1.90 10.16 -3.52
N VAL A 215 2.00 8.92 -4.04
CA VAL A 215 3.27 8.24 -4.30
C VAL A 215 3.39 8.03 -5.79
N ASP A 216 4.26 8.77 -6.45
CA ASP A 216 4.34 8.79 -7.91
C ASP A 216 5.77 8.67 -8.43
N SER A 217 5.95 7.84 -9.46
CA SER A 217 7.24 7.67 -10.15
C SER A 217 8.40 7.34 -9.21
N THR A 218 8.14 6.65 -8.11
CA THR A 218 9.18 6.20 -7.16
C THR A 218 9.68 4.82 -7.52
N MET A 219 10.92 4.54 -7.13
CA MET A 219 11.47 3.19 -7.15
C MET A 219 11.67 2.70 -5.72
N VAL A 220 11.28 1.45 -5.47
CA VAL A 220 11.61 0.73 -4.23
C VAL A 220 12.48 -0.47 -4.62
N ASP A 221 13.65 -0.59 -4.00
CA ASP A 221 14.52 -1.76 -4.10
C ASP A 221 14.98 -2.14 -2.70
N SER A 222 14.21 -2.96 -2.01
CA SER A 222 14.48 -3.30 -0.62
C SER A 222 14.28 -4.78 -0.34
N LYS A 223 15.40 -5.46 -0.21
CA LYS A 223 15.55 -6.88 0.11
C LYS A 223 16.60 -7.07 1.19
N ALA A 224 16.78 -6.05 2.03
CA ALA A 224 17.89 -5.97 2.95
C ALA A 224 17.69 -6.81 4.22
N PHE A 225 16.44 -6.99 4.64
CA PHE A 225 16.09 -7.75 5.83
C PHE A 225 14.63 -8.23 5.78
N TRP A 226 14.19 -8.94 6.83
CA TRP A 226 12.82 -9.43 6.98
C TRP A 226 11.78 -8.30 7.01
N ASN A 227 10.58 -8.56 6.48
CA ASN A 227 9.45 -7.62 6.42
C ASN A 227 9.81 -6.33 5.66
N ASN A 228 10.47 -6.44 4.54
CA ASN A 228 10.66 -5.31 3.65
C ASN A 228 9.45 -5.19 2.71
N ASP A 229 8.27 -4.91 3.29
CA ASP A 229 7.08 -4.52 2.52
C ASP A 229 7.40 -3.19 1.79
N GLY A 230 7.07 -3.09 0.51
CA GLY A 230 7.48 -1.92 -0.30
C GLY A 230 6.75 -0.64 0.10
N MET A 231 5.42 -0.72 0.21
CA MET A 231 4.55 0.38 0.61
C MET A 231 3.42 -0.15 1.47
N ASP A 232 3.33 0.30 2.72
CA ASP A 232 2.24 0.03 3.64
C ASP A 232 1.33 1.24 3.78
N ILE A 233 0.12 1.12 3.27
CA ILE A 233 -0.91 2.16 3.30
C ILE A 233 -1.92 1.77 4.37
N VAL A 234 -1.86 2.42 5.52
CA VAL A 234 -2.61 2.03 6.71
C VAL A 234 -3.70 3.06 6.99
N ASP A 235 -4.96 2.67 6.89
CA ASP A 235 -6.12 3.54 7.22
C ASP A 235 -6.09 4.93 6.53
N CYS A 236 -5.51 5.03 5.32
CA CYS A 236 -5.37 6.28 4.57
C CYS A 236 -6.56 6.56 3.66
N LYS A 237 -6.79 7.85 3.36
CA LYS A 237 -7.83 8.31 2.45
C LYS A 237 -7.28 9.15 1.30
N ASN A 238 -8.02 9.18 0.18
CA ASN A 238 -7.67 9.99 -0.99
C ASN A 238 -6.25 9.72 -1.50
N VAL A 239 -5.93 8.44 -1.75
CA VAL A 239 -4.59 7.95 -2.05
C VAL A 239 -4.41 7.73 -3.55
N ARG A 240 -3.23 8.10 -4.06
CA ARG A 240 -2.79 7.82 -5.43
C ARG A 240 -1.40 7.20 -5.41
N ILE A 241 -1.30 5.96 -5.89
CA ILE A 241 -0.04 5.22 -6.06
C ILE A 241 0.13 4.97 -7.55
N THR A 242 0.98 5.76 -8.20
CA THR A 242 1.04 5.80 -9.66
C THR A 242 2.45 5.72 -10.21
N ASN A 243 2.62 4.96 -11.31
CA ASN A 243 3.87 4.91 -12.09
C ASN A 243 5.11 4.45 -11.28
N ASN A 244 4.93 3.63 -10.26
CA ASN A 244 6.02 3.18 -9.41
C ASN A 244 6.60 1.84 -9.88
N TYR A 245 7.86 1.62 -9.55
CA TYR A 245 8.50 0.32 -9.62
C TYR A 245 8.84 -0.16 -8.20
N VAL A 246 8.40 -1.36 -7.83
CA VAL A 246 8.61 -1.91 -6.48
C VAL A 246 9.21 -3.30 -6.57
N ASP A 247 10.38 -3.49 -5.98
CA ASP A 247 11.03 -4.79 -5.77
C ASP A 247 11.30 -4.95 -4.26
N ALA A 248 10.48 -5.76 -3.59
CA ALA A 248 10.42 -5.88 -2.14
C ALA A 248 10.46 -7.35 -1.70
N SER A 249 11.12 -7.66 -0.59
CA SER A 249 11.19 -9.04 -0.08
C SER A 249 9.98 -9.47 0.75
N ASP A 250 9.02 -8.60 0.99
CA ASP A 250 7.68 -8.92 1.50
C ASP A 250 6.64 -8.27 0.57
N ASP A 251 5.40 -8.02 0.99
CA ASP A 251 4.33 -7.49 0.14
C ASP A 251 4.75 -6.20 -0.59
N ALA A 252 4.54 -6.09 -1.90
CA ALA A 252 5.04 -4.93 -2.65
C ALA A 252 4.21 -3.67 -2.40
N ILE A 253 2.89 -3.72 -2.61
CA ILE A 253 1.93 -2.67 -2.25
C ILE A 253 0.90 -3.30 -1.32
N CYS A 254 0.86 -2.86 -0.08
CA CYS A 254 0.05 -3.46 0.96
C CYS A 254 -0.88 -2.44 1.62
N PHE A 255 -2.16 -2.74 1.65
CA PHE A 255 -3.17 -1.97 2.37
C PHE A 255 -3.46 -2.65 3.70
N LYS A 256 -3.36 -1.92 4.81
CA LYS A 256 -3.65 -2.43 6.16
C LYS A 256 -4.69 -1.55 6.84
N SER A 257 -5.54 -2.15 7.67
CA SER A 257 -6.50 -1.43 8.49
C SER A 257 -6.36 -1.86 9.94
N HIS A 258 -5.72 -1.01 10.74
CA HIS A 258 -5.39 -1.27 12.13
C HIS A 258 -6.48 -0.79 13.10
N GLY A 259 -7.15 0.29 12.77
CA GLY A 259 -8.18 0.89 13.59
C GLY A 259 -9.57 0.32 13.28
N PRO A 260 -10.34 -0.14 14.29
CA PRO A 260 -11.69 -0.63 14.04
C PRO A 260 -12.66 0.46 13.54
N ASP A 261 -12.32 1.71 13.77
CA ASP A 261 -13.12 2.88 13.38
C ASP A 261 -12.48 3.67 12.22
N HIS A 262 -11.42 3.13 11.63
CA HIS A 262 -10.72 3.74 10.49
C HIS A 262 -10.85 2.86 9.25
N ILE A 263 -10.90 3.48 8.09
CA ILE A 263 -10.97 2.79 6.81
C ILE A 263 -9.99 3.38 5.80
N GLY A 264 -9.43 2.54 4.94
CA GLY A 264 -8.79 2.95 3.71
C GLY A 264 -9.86 3.27 2.66
N GLU A 265 -9.85 4.48 2.08
CA GLU A 265 -10.93 4.93 1.21
C GLU A 265 -10.46 5.82 0.07
N ASN A 266 -11.13 5.72 -1.10
CA ASN A 266 -10.84 6.54 -2.29
C ASN A 266 -9.39 6.37 -2.78
N VAL A 267 -9.04 5.16 -3.20
CA VAL A 267 -7.66 4.80 -3.56
C VAL A 267 -7.53 4.49 -5.04
N LEU A 268 -6.54 5.09 -5.70
CA LEU A 268 -6.12 4.77 -7.06
C LEU A 268 -4.73 4.14 -7.07
N VAL A 269 -4.62 2.91 -7.57
CA VAL A 269 -3.36 2.19 -7.82
C VAL A 269 -3.22 1.99 -9.31
N ARG A 270 -2.27 2.70 -9.95
CA ARG A 270 -2.24 2.72 -11.42
C ARG A 270 -0.83 2.70 -11.99
N ASN A 271 -0.65 1.94 -13.08
CA ASN A 271 0.60 1.90 -13.86
C ASN A 271 1.83 1.49 -13.02
N ASN A 272 1.66 0.67 -12.00
CA ASN A 272 2.80 0.21 -11.22
C ASN A 272 3.33 -1.13 -11.77
N VAL A 273 4.62 -1.32 -11.62
CA VAL A 273 5.31 -2.58 -11.90
C VAL A 273 5.88 -3.09 -10.59
N VAL A 274 5.45 -4.27 -10.15
CA VAL A 274 5.81 -4.78 -8.83
C VAL A 274 6.34 -6.19 -8.89
N ARG A 275 7.32 -6.47 -8.05
CA ARG A 275 7.93 -7.75 -7.77
C ARG A 275 8.01 -7.97 -6.27
N SER A 276 7.80 -9.21 -5.79
CA SER A 276 7.75 -9.47 -4.35
C SER A 276 8.04 -10.94 -4.03
N SER A 277 8.71 -11.19 -2.93
CA SER A 277 8.79 -12.53 -2.35
C SER A 277 7.52 -12.89 -1.53
N ALA A 278 6.52 -12.03 -1.50
CA ALA A 278 5.21 -12.29 -0.93
C ALA A 278 4.11 -11.93 -1.94
N ASN A 279 3.27 -10.93 -1.68
CA ASN A 279 2.18 -10.57 -2.59
C ASN A 279 2.51 -9.32 -3.41
N GLY A 280 2.01 -9.24 -4.64
CA GLY A 280 2.15 -8.04 -5.47
C GLY A 280 1.31 -6.88 -4.93
N ILE A 281 0.00 -7.05 -4.90
CA ILE A 281 -0.97 -6.08 -4.32
C ILE A 281 -1.80 -6.83 -3.27
N LYS A 282 -1.80 -6.35 -2.03
CA LYS A 282 -2.47 -7.04 -0.92
C LYS A 282 -3.34 -6.12 -0.08
N PHE A 283 -4.52 -6.59 0.25
CA PHE A 283 -5.39 -6.07 1.29
C PHE A 283 -5.25 -6.96 2.53
N GLY A 284 -4.80 -6.37 3.62
CA GLY A 284 -4.51 -7.10 4.86
C GLY A 284 -2.98 -7.27 5.11
N THR A 285 -2.49 -8.22 5.93
CA THR A 285 -3.32 -9.16 6.68
C THR A 285 -4.25 -8.48 7.69
N VAL A 286 -3.77 -7.41 8.39
CA VAL A 286 -4.60 -6.73 9.39
C VAL A 286 -5.74 -5.97 8.70
N THR A 287 -6.97 -6.37 9.00
CA THR A 287 -8.20 -5.79 8.44
C THR A 287 -9.24 -5.65 9.56
N ARG A 288 -9.08 -4.64 10.42
CA ARG A 288 -9.96 -4.40 11.56
C ARG A 288 -11.08 -3.38 11.29
N GLY A 289 -10.81 -2.36 10.49
CA GLY A 289 -11.80 -1.39 9.99
C GLY A 289 -12.32 -1.79 8.63
N GLY A 290 -11.57 -1.50 7.58
CA GLY A 290 -11.94 -1.95 6.23
C GLY A 290 -11.38 -1.12 5.10
N TYR A 291 -11.85 -1.45 3.89
CA TYR A 291 -11.44 -0.79 2.65
C TYR A 291 -12.64 -0.58 1.74
N ARG A 292 -12.76 0.62 1.17
CA ARG A 292 -13.85 0.98 0.27
C ARG A 292 -13.40 1.87 -0.89
N ASN A 293 -13.99 1.69 -2.07
CA ASN A 293 -13.76 2.50 -3.25
C ASN A 293 -12.30 2.53 -3.72
N PHE A 294 -11.81 1.38 -4.16
CA PHE A 294 -10.47 1.22 -4.73
C PHE A 294 -10.55 0.99 -6.24
N ASN A 295 -9.69 1.69 -6.98
CA ASN A 295 -9.48 1.51 -8.40
C ASN A 295 -8.04 1.05 -8.65
N ILE A 296 -7.85 -0.19 -9.09
CA ILE A 296 -6.56 -0.82 -9.35
C ILE A 296 -6.46 -1.06 -10.84
N VAL A 297 -5.71 -0.23 -11.56
CA VAL A 297 -5.79 -0.15 -13.02
C VAL A 297 -4.42 -0.21 -13.66
N ASN A 298 -4.27 -1.07 -14.69
CA ASN A 298 -3.06 -1.18 -15.50
C ASN A 298 -1.79 -1.41 -14.68
N ASN A 299 -1.79 -2.44 -13.83
CA ASN A 299 -0.63 -2.82 -13.04
C ASN A 299 -0.01 -4.13 -13.57
N THR A 300 1.30 -4.22 -13.47
CA THR A 300 2.06 -5.43 -13.81
C THR A 300 2.70 -6.01 -12.55
N VAL A 301 2.49 -7.30 -12.33
CA VAL A 301 3.08 -8.07 -11.23
C VAL A 301 3.92 -9.18 -11.83
N TYR A 302 5.13 -9.41 -11.30
CA TYR A 302 5.96 -10.49 -11.81
C TYR A 302 6.83 -11.12 -10.72
N ASP A 303 7.24 -12.36 -10.93
CA ASP A 303 8.09 -13.14 -10.01
C ASP A 303 7.62 -13.05 -8.54
N THR A 304 6.33 -13.25 -8.32
CA THR A 304 5.72 -13.05 -7.00
C THR A 304 5.45 -14.40 -6.37
N TYR A 305 6.01 -14.64 -5.18
CA TYR A 305 5.90 -15.94 -4.52
C TYR A 305 4.47 -16.30 -4.13
N ARG A 306 3.71 -15.35 -3.53
CA ARG A 306 2.32 -15.54 -3.15
C ARG A 306 1.39 -15.05 -4.26
N SER A 307 0.43 -14.21 -3.93
CA SER A 307 -0.59 -13.79 -4.89
C SER A 307 -0.20 -12.54 -5.68
N ALA A 308 -0.57 -12.50 -6.96
CA ALA A 308 -0.47 -11.25 -7.72
C ALA A 308 -1.38 -10.18 -7.10
N ILE A 309 -2.62 -10.58 -6.76
CA ILE A 309 -3.54 -9.74 -5.98
C ILE A 309 -4.25 -10.60 -4.93
N ALA A 310 -4.28 -10.11 -3.67
CA ALA A 310 -4.93 -10.77 -2.55
C ALA A 310 -5.85 -9.83 -1.78
N PHE A 311 -7.09 -10.27 -1.56
CA PHE A 311 -8.08 -9.60 -0.73
C PHE A 311 -8.31 -10.44 0.51
N THR A 312 -7.79 -10.00 1.66
CA THR A 312 -7.89 -10.79 2.88
C THR A 312 -8.52 -9.99 4.02
N ALA A 313 -9.64 -10.48 4.53
CA ALA A 313 -10.41 -9.86 5.61
C ALA A 313 -10.53 -10.80 6.82
N PRO A 314 -9.44 -11.05 7.59
CA PRO A 314 -9.46 -12.02 8.67
C PRO A 314 -9.77 -11.45 10.06
N ASP A 315 -9.95 -10.14 10.24
CA ASP A 315 -9.94 -9.49 11.55
C ASP A 315 -11.23 -8.68 11.84
N GLY A 316 -12.35 -9.05 11.23
CA GLY A 316 -13.66 -8.46 11.49
C GLY A 316 -13.93 -7.15 10.72
N GLY A 317 -13.00 -6.70 9.86
CA GLY A 317 -13.22 -5.59 8.96
C GLY A 317 -13.83 -6.03 7.62
N PHE A 318 -13.98 -5.09 6.70
CA PHE A 318 -14.61 -5.33 5.40
C PHE A 318 -13.72 -4.93 4.21
N ILE A 319 -13.98 -5.53 3.06
CA ILE A 319 -13.42 -5.12 1.75
C ILE A 319 -14.61 -4.98 0.81
N GLU A 320 -14.89 -3.77 0.33
CA GLU A 320 -16.04 -3.53 -0.54
C GLU A 320 -15.78 -2.48 -1.62
N ASP A 321 -16.54 -2.54 -2.71
CA ASP A 321 -16.45 -1.58 -3.82
C ASP A 321 -15.05 -1.51 -4.44
N ILE A 322 -14.50 -2.67 -4.82
CA ILE A 322 -13.17 -2.75 -5.43
C ILE A 322 -13.29 -3.01 -6.93
N TRP A 323 -12.59 -2.21 -7.72
CA TRP A 323 -12.49 -2.34 -9.16
C TRP A 323 -11.04 -2.61 -9.57
N VAL A 324 -10.82 -3.79 -10.17
CA VAL A 324 -9.51 -4.18 -10.76
C VAL A 324 -9.67 -4.28 -12.26
N ASP A 325 -8.83 -3.56 -13.01
CA ASP A 325 -8.84 -3.56 -14.47
C ASP A 325 -7.42 -3.61 -15.04
N SER A 326 -7.21 -4.42 -16.05
CA SER A 326 -5.91 -4.52 -16.73
C SER A 326 -4.77 -4.90 -15.78
N LEU A 327 -4.90 -6.09 -15.16
CA LEU A 327 -3.85 -6.69 -14.34
C LEU A 327 -3.06 -7.71 -15.18
N TYR A 328 -1.76 -7.53 -15.26
CA TYR A 328 -0.83 -8.44 -15.93
C TYR A 328 0.07 -9.11 -14.90
N ALA A 329 -0.02 -10.43 -14.77
CA ALA A 329 0.75 -11.18 -13.77
C ALA A 329 1.59 -12.26 -14.46
N TYR A 330 2.90 -12.21 -14.26
CA TYR A 330 3.84 -13.15 -14.88
C TYR A 330 4.62 -13.89 -13.80
N ASN A 331 4.66 -15.23 -13.93
CA ASN A 331 5.43 -16.07 -13.00
C ASN A 331 5.04 -15.81 -11.52
N THR A 332 3.72 -15.87 -11.23
CA THR A 332 3.17 -15.64 -9.88
C THR A 332 2.72 -16.95 -9.23
N GLY A 333 2.80 -17.04 -7.93
CA GLY A 333 2.37 -18.25 -7.20
C GLY A 333 0.85 -18.44 -7.23
N ASN A 334 0.08 -17.37 -7.20
CA ASN A 334 -1.39 -17.38 -7.30
C ASN A 334 -1.86 -16.08 -7.97
N PRO A 335 -2.71 -16.13 -9.01
CA PRO A 335 -3.16 -14.89 -9.66
C PRO A 335 -4.14 -14.07 -8.85
N ILE A 336 -5.17 -14.70 -8.27
CA ILE A 336 -6.31 -14.02 -7.64
C ILE A 336 -6.70 -14.81 -6.38
N TYR A 337 -6.68 -14.17 -5.23
CA TYR A 337 -7.06 -14.79 -3.98
C TYR A 337 -7.94 -13.88 -3.12
N LEU A 338 -9.15 -14.35 -2.82
CA LEU A 338 -10.12 -13.70 -1.93
C LEU A 338 -10.36 -14.60 -0.73
N ARG A 339 -10.17 -14.08 0.48
CA ARG A 339 -10.34 -14.83 1.72
C ARG A 339 -10.83 -13.95 2.86
N ASN A 340 -11.96 -14.28 3.45
CA ASN A 340 -12.31 -13.78 4.77
C ASN A 340 -11.90 -14.79 5.86
N GLY A 341 -11.90 -14.36 7.11
CA GLY A 341 -11.53 -15.17 8.26
C GLY A 341 -12.03 -14.57 9.55
N GLU A 342 -11.69 -15.18 10.67
CA GLU A 342 -12.02 -14.74 12.04
C GLU A 342 -10.80 -15.00 12.96
N ARG A 343 -9.70 -14.26 12.70
CA ARG A 343 -8.44 -14.53 13.36
C ARG A 343 -8.37 -14.07 14.82
N TRP A 344 -9.05 -13.00 15.15
CA TRP A 344 -9.02 -12.41 16.51
C TRP A 344 -10.38 -12.31 17.18
N GLY A 345 -11.33 -13.07 16.89
CA GLY A 345 -12.60 -13.33 17.57
C GLY A 345 -13.38 -12.20 18.28
N ASP A 346 -12.79 -11.02 18.42
CA ASP A 346 -13.38 -9.87 19.15
C ASP A 346 -14.42 -9.09 18.32
N LYS A 347 -14.42 -9.26 16.99
CA LYS A 347 -15.33 -8.58 16.07
C LYS A 347 -16.13 -9.52 15.16
N GLY A 348 -15.91 -10.82 15.31
CA GLY A 348 -16.44 -11.81 14.38
C GLY A 348 -15.67 -11.85 13.05
N PRO A 349 -16.20 -12.60 12.07
CA PRO A 349 -15.57 -12.76 10.77
C PRO A 349 -15.55 -11.46 9.97
N GLY A 350 -14.52 -11.29 9.14
CA GLY A 350 -14.47 -10.23 8.16
C GLY A 350 -15.39 -10.49 6.96
N SER A 351 -15.64 -9.48 6.15
CA SER A 351 -16.50 -9.58 4.97
C SER A 351 -15.81 -9.08 3.69
N ILE A 352 -16.20 -9.67 2.55
CA ILE A 352 -15.76 -9.23 1.21
C ILE A 352 -16.99 -9.17 0.32
N ASP A 353 -17.26 -8.00 -0.26
CA ASP A 353 -18.44 -7.73 -1.06
C ASP A 353 -18.16 -6.79 -2.24
N ASN A 354 -18.87 -6.95 -3.34
CA ASN A 354 -18.83 -6.09 -4.52
C ASN A 354 -17.42 -5.89 -5.10
N ILE A 355 -16.81 -6.99 -5.53
CA ILE A 355 -15.47 -7.00 -6.14
C ILE A 355 -15.61 -7.26 -7.65
N THR A 356 -15.12 -6.35 -8.47
CA THR A 356 -15.02 -6.53 -9.91
C THR A 356 -13.56 -6.67 -10.34
N ILE A 357 -13.24 -7.76 -11.03
CA ILE A 357 -11.91 -8.04 -11.59
C ILE A 357 -12.05 -8.30 -13.08
N GLN A 358 -11.44 -7.46 -13.91
CA GLN A 358 -11.57 -7.61 -15.34
C GLN A 358 -10.26 -7.38 -16.10
N ASN A 359 -10.23 -7.90 -17.35
CA ASN A 359 -9.10 -7.75 -18.26
C ASN A 359 -7.78 -8.22 -17.65
N VAL A 360 -7.76 -9.46 -17.16
CA VAL A 360 -6.59 -10.07 -16.49
C VAL A 360 -5.90 -11.06 -17.43
N TYR A 361 -4.58 -10.94 -17.52
CA TYR A 361 -3.70 -11.97 -18.04
C TYR A 361 -2.76 -12.44 -16.94
N ALA A 362 -2.70 -13.74 -16.69
CA ALA A 362 -1.82 -14.28 -15.67
C ALA A 362 -1.13 -15.59 -16.07
N GLU A 363 0.11 -15.76 -15.63
CA GLU A 363 0.87 -17.00 -15.73
C GLU A 363 1.32 -17.44 -14.34
N VAL A 364 0.86 -18.62 -13.93
CA VAL A 364 1.22 -19.23 -12.66
C VAL A 364 2.60 -19.89 -12.77
N ALA A 365 3.41 -19.67 -11.76
CA ALA A 365 4.76 -20.21 -11.69
C ALA A 365 4.76 -21.75 -11.59
N ALA A 366 5.59 -22.41 -12.41
CA ALA A 366 5.82 -23.84 -12.29
C ALA A 366 6.77 -24.20 -11.13
N GLU A 367 7.70 -23.28 -10.83
CA GLU A 367 8.69 -23.42 -9.77
C GLU A 367 8.60 -22.22 -8.82
N LYS A 368 9.49 -22.12 -7.86
CA LYS A 368 9.57 -21.01 -6.93
C LYS A 368 9.91 -19.71 -7.67
N PRO A 369 9.01 -18.72 -7.76
CA PRO A 369 9.20 -17.54 -8.61
C PRO A 369 10.11 -16.48 -8.01
N ASP A 370 10.29 -16.46 -6.69
CA ASP A 370 11.05 -15.46 -5.95
C ASP A 370 12.52 -15.87 -5.73
N THR A 371 13.13 -16.47 -6.72
CA THR A 371 14.57 -16.78 -6.68
C THR A 371 15.39 -15.51 -6.48
N ALA A 372 16.47 -15.60 -5.71
CA ALA A 372 17.36 -14.51 -5.33
C ALA A 372 16.88 -13.57 -4.20
N TYR A 373 15.81 -13.90 -3.51
CA TYR A 373 15.50 -13.28 -2.22
C TYR A 373 16.11 -14.09 -1.07
N GLU A 374 16.79 -13.43 -0.14
CA GLU A 374 17.38 -14.06 1.05
C GLU A 374 16.37 -14.11 2.23
N TYR A 375 15.47 -13.15 2.27
CA TYR A 375 14.49 -12.97 3.34
C TYR A 375 13.09 -13.13 2.79
N GLU A 376 12.16 -13.51 3.64
CA GLU A 376 10.78 -13.81 3.28
C GLU A 376 10.66 -14.97 2.27
N GLY A 377 9.51 -15.09 1.69
CA GLY A 377 9.14 -16.31 1.01
C GLY A 377 8.76 -17.40 2.01
N PRO A 378 8.02 -18.38 1.60
CA PRO A 378 7.55 -19.42 2.50
C PRO A 378 8.68 -20.37 2.86
N ILE A 379 8.59 -20.82 4.10
CA ILE A 379 9.38 -21.90 4.64
C ILE A 379 8.93 -23.25 4.02
N GLU A 380 7.68 -23.29 3.53
CA GLU A 380 7.09 -24.51 2.97
C GLU A 380 7.53 -24.69 1.52
N ASP A 381 8.26 -25.77 1.29
CA ASP A 381 8.70 -26.16 -0.05
C ASP A 381 7.61 -27.01 -0.75
N LEU A 382 6.44 -26.39 -0.97
CA LEU A 382 5.35 -27.04 -1.68
C LEU A 382 5.36 -26.68 -3.16
N PRO A 383 5.01 -27.61 -4.05
CA PRO A 383 4.83 -27.31 -5.46
C PRO A 383 3.78 -26.22 -5.67
N ARG A 384 4.10 -25.19 -6.44
CA ARG A 384 3.21 -24.04 -6.66
C ARG A 384 1.92 -24.37 -7.44
N ASN A 385 1.99 -25.34 -8.29
CA ASN A 385 0.85 -25.79 -9.10
C ASN A 385 -0.25 -26.50 -8.31
N ILE A 386 -0.09 -26.73 -7.01
CA ILE A 386 -1.14 -27.38 -6.19
C ILE A 386 -2.27 -26.42 -5.79
N SER A 387 -2.03 -25.12 -5.76
CA SER A 387 -3.02 -24.13 -5.29
C SER A 387 -3.67 -23.38 -6.45
N PRO A 388 -5.01 -23.53 -6.62
CA PRO A 388 -5.76 -22.75 -7.59
C PRO A 388 -5.92 -21.29 -7.15
N SER A 389 -6.42 -20.45 -8.04
CA SER A 389 -7.04 -19.17 -7.63
C SER A 389 -8.22 -19.46 -6.70
N GLY A 390 -8.47 -18.59 -5.71
CA GLY A 390 -9.45 -18.89 -4.67
C GLY A 390 -10.44 -17.77 -4.38
N ILE A 391 -11.70 -18.16 -4.17
CA ILE A 391 -12.75 -17.33 -3.56
C ILE A 391 -13.29 -18.15 -2.38
N VAL A 392 -12.77 -17.90 -1.19
CA VAL A 392 -12.99 -18.78 -0.04
C VAL A 392 -13.50 -17.98 1.16
N GLY A 393 -14.82 -18.02 1.33
CA GLY A 393 -15.52 -17.45 2.47
C GLY A 393 -15.48 -18.34 3.71
N LEU A 394 -16.33 -18.03 4.68
CA LEU A 394 -16.58 -18.82 5.88
C LEU A 394 -18.06 -19.23 5.97
N VAL A 395 -18.32 -20.29 6.71
CA VAL A 395 -19.69 -20.67 7.07
C VAL A 395 -20.43 -19.48 7.70
N GLY A 396 -21.61 -19.16 7.18
CA GLY A 396 -22.41 -18.03 7.69
C GLY A 396 -21.94 -16.63 7.27
N THR A 397 -20.76 -16.52 6.67
CA THR A 397 -20.23 -15.24 6.13
C THR A 397 -19.62 -15.49 4.75
N PRO A 398 -20.45 -15.68 3.72
CA PRO A 398 -19.96 -15.89 2.37
C PRO A 398 -19.29 -14.64 1.81
N ILE A 399 -18.40 -14.85 0.82
CA ILE A 399 -17.93 -13.76 -0.04
C ILE A 399 -19.02 -13.51 -1.08
N THR A 400 -19.43 -12.25 -1.27
CA THR A 400 -20.60 -11.91 -2.08
C THR A 400 -20.28 -10.95 -3.23
N ASN A 401 -21.11 -11.00 -4.29
CA ASN A 401 -21.10 -10.06 -5.41
C ASN A 401 -19.73 -9.93 -6.10
N VAL A 402 -19.11 -11.06 -6.50
CA VAL A 402 -17.83 -11.06 -7.20
C VAL A 402 -18.02 -11.25 -8.70
N SER A 403 -17.48 -10.34 -9.51
CA SER A 403 -17.51 -10.39 -10.96
C SER A 403 -16.11 -10.54 -11.55
N LEU A 404 -15.89 -11.62 -12.31
CA LEU A 404 -14.64 -11.88 -13.03
C LEU A 404 -14.93 -11.88 -14.54
N LYS A 405 -14.28 -10.96 -15.29
CA LYS A 405 -14.60 -10.74 -16.71
C LYS A 405 -13.35 -10.59 -17.56
N ASN A 406 -13.35 -11.21 -18.75
CA ASN A 406 -12.22 -11.16 -19.70
C ASN A 406 -10.90 -11.59 -19.03
N ILE A 407 -10.84 -12.80 -18.52
CA ILE A 407 -9.69 -13.31 -17.76
C ILE A 407 -9.05 -14.47 -18.51
N LYS A 408 -7.74 -14.43 -18.64
CA LYS A 408 -6.94 -15.53 -19.13
C LYS A 408 -5.87 -15.88 -18.13
N ILE A 409 -5.87 -17.13 -17.64
CA ILE A 409 -4.88 -17.64 -16.70
C ILE A 409 -4.25 -18.92 -17.25
N ILE A 410 -2.93 -18.98 -17.24
CA ILE A 410 -2.14 -20.14 -17.64
C ILE A 410 -1.53 -20.77 -16.40
N TYR A 411 -1.88 -22.00 -16.12
CA TYR A 411 -1.37 -22.80 -15.02
C TYR A 411 -0.35 -23.82 -15.55
N PRO A 412 0.64 -24.22 -14.75
CA PRO A 412 1.55 -25.28 -15.16
C PRO A 412 0.85 -26.63 -15.36
N GLY A 413 -0.13 -26.99 -14.51
CA GLY A 413 -0.74 -28.31 -14.50
C GLY A 413 0.25 -29.39 -14.04
N GLY A 414 -0.04 -30.64 -14.36
CA GLY A 414 0.87 -31.76 -14.11
C GLY A 414 1.07 -32.13 -12.63
N SER A 415 0.11 -31.79 -11.75
CA SER A 415 0.18 -32.11 -10.33
C SER A 415 0.37 -33.61 -10.06
N ASN A 416 1.19 -33.93 -9.07
CA ASN A 416 1.48 -35.31 -8.68
C ASN A 416 0.35 -35.87 -7.80
N PRO A 417 -0.37 -36.94 -8.23
CA PRO A 417 -1.42 -37.56 -7.44
C PRO A 417 -1.00 -38.04 -6.05
N ASN A 418 0.30 -38.30 -5.85
CA ASN A 418 0.83 -38.69 -4.54
C ASN A 418 0.79 -37.57 -3.50
N TYR A 419 0.65 -36.32 -3.93
CA TYR A 419 0.42 -35.17 -3.06
C TYR A 419 -1.05 -34.85 -2.85
N ALA A 420 -1.97 -35.56 -3.54
CA ALA A 420 -3.40 -35.32 -3.43
C ALA A 420 -3.93 -35.80 -2.08
N PHE A 421 -4.05 -34.87 -1.16
CA PHE A 421 -4.72 -35.12 0.13
C PHE A 421 -6.23 -35.03 0.03
N ARG A 422 -6.74 -34.41 -1.04
CA ARG A 422 -8.14 -34.06 -1.23
C ARG A 422 -8.58 -34.35 -2.65
N GLY A 423 -9.48 -35.30 -2.76
CA GLY A 423 -10.19 -35.59 -4.00
C GLY A 423 -11.44 -34.77 -4.17
N THR A 424 -12.41 -35.28 -4.92
CA THR A 424 -13.72 -34.65 -5.19
C THR A 424 -14.91 -35.46 -4.68
N GLU A 425 -14.67 -36.55 -3.98
CA GLU A 425 -15.73 -37.28 -3.29
C GLU A 425 -16.24 -36.48 -2.09
N PRO A 426 -17.47 -36.70 -1.62
CA PRO A 426 -18.04 -35.95 -0.50
C PRO A 426 -17.14 -35.91 0.74
N GLU A 427 -16.58 -37.05 1.12
CA GLU A 427 -15.72 -37.19 2.29
C GLU A 427 -14.41 -36.38 2.14
N ASP A 428 -13.87 -36.29 0.93
CA ASP A 428 -12.68 -35.49 0.64
C ASP A 428 -12.98 -33.99 0.79
N LEU A 429 -14.09 -33.52 0.23
CA LEU A 429 -14.48 -32.11 0.25
C LEU A 429 -14.87 -31.66 1.66
N ASP A 430 -15.58 -32.50 2.43
CA ASP A 430 -15.94 -32.24 3.82
C ASP A 430 -14.70 -32.20 4.74
N SER A 431 -13.62 -32.87 4.35
CA SER A 431 -12.36 -32.86 5.11
C SER A 431 -11.56 -31.57 5.01
N ILE A 432 -11.88 -30.67 4.05
CA ILE A 432 -11.17 -29.40 3.89
C ILE A 432 -11.49 -28.47 5.06
N PRO A 433 -10.50 -28.11 5.90
CA PRO A 433 -10.76 -27.31 7.09
C PRO A 433 -11.18 -25.87 6.77
N GLU A 434 -11.98 -25.26 7.65
CA GLU A 434 -12.39 -23.85 7.52
C GLU A 434 -11.21 -22.90 7.73
N MET A 435 -10.29 -23.18 8.65
CA MET A 435 -9.12 -22.38 8.97
C MET A 435 -9.46 -20.89 9.20
N ALA A 436 -10.54 -20.62 9.94
CA ALA A 436 -11.04 -19.27 10.18
C ALA A 436 -10.02 -18.36 10.86
N ASP A 437 -9.25 -18.91 11.80
CA ASP A 437 -8.23 -18.24 12.61
C ASP A 437 -6.82 -18.26 11.98
N ALA A 438 -6.65 -18.96 10.84
CA ALA A 438 -5.35 -19.09 10.19
C ALA A 438 -4.91 -17.79 9.52
N TYR A 439 -3.60 -17.66 9.30
CA TYR A 439 -3.04 -16.61 8.46
C TYR A 439 -3.59 -16.74 7.04
N PRO A 440 -4.18 -15.69 6.44
CA PRO A 440 -5.03 -15.83 5.25
C PRO A 440 -4.24 -15.88 3.94
N GLU A 441 -3.32 -16.83 3.81
CA GLU A 441 -2.59 -17.10 2.58
C GLU A 441 -3.08 -18.39 1.93
N PHE A 442 -3.07 -18.44 0.60
CA PHE A 442 -3.55 -19.61 -0.13
C PHE A 442 -2.81 -20.90 0.23
N SER A 443 -1.52 -20.80 0.54
CA SER A 443 -0.67 -21.94 0.90
C SER A 443 -1.09 -22.64 2.19
N GLN A 444 -1.86 -21.99 3.06
CA GLN A 444 -2.35 -22.61 4.31
C GLN A 444 -3.29 -23.77 4.06
N PHE A 445 -4.08 -23.73 2.98
CA PHE A 445 -4.94 -24.85 2.60
C PHE A 445 -4.17 -26.04 2.05
N LYS A 446 -2.88 -25.90 1.75
CA LYS A 446 -2.07 -26.87 1.02
C LYS A 446 -2.74 -27.21 -0.30
N GLU A 447 -2.77 -28.48 -0.68
CA GLU A 447 -3.41 -28.87 -1.91
C GLU A 447 -4.93 -28.73 -1.84
N LEU A 448 -5.53 -28.12 -2.87
CA LEU A 448 -6.98 -27.99 -3.05
C LEU A 448 -7.43 -28.83 -4.27
N PRO A 449 -8.69 -29.28 -4.31
CA PRO A 449 -9.19 -30.23 -5.31
C PRO A 449 -9.46 -29.63 -6.70
N ALA A 450 -8.87 -28.51 -7.03
CA ALA A 450 -8.96 -27.88 -8.33
C ALA A 450 -7.58 -27.40 -8.81
N TRP A 451 -7.37 -27.36 -10.14
CA TRP A 451 -6.14 -26.76 -10.66
C TRP A 451 -6.31 -25.28 -11.07
N GLY A 452 -7.52 -24.81 -11.36
CA GLY A 452 -7.81 -23.45 -11.84
C GLY A 452 -8.45 -22.57 -10.77
N PHE A 453 -9.70 -22.84 -10.37
CA PHE A 453 -10.40 -22.10 -9.34
C PHE A 453 -11.02 -22.99 -8.26
N TYR A 454 -10.87 -22.61 -7.00
CA TYR A 454 -11.61 -23.17 -5.88
C TYR A 454 -12.52 -22.11 -5.27
N ILE A 455 -13.84 -22.39 -5.25
CA ILE A 455 -14.87 -21.49 -4.76
C ILE A 455 -15.58 -22.19 -3.61
N ARG A 456 -15.58 -21.58 -2.42
CA ARG A 456 -16.25 -22.12 -1.23
C ARG A 456 -16.84 -21.00 -0.41
N HIS A 457 -18.06 -21.22 0.12
CA HIS A 457 -18.82 -20.23 0.86
C HIS A 457 -18.85 -18.88 0.14
N ALA A 458 -19.37 -18.90 -1.08
CA ALA A 458 -19.50 -17.71 -1.92
C ALA A 458 -20.91 -17.61 -2.50
N GLU A 459 -21.42 -16.39 -2.65
CA GLU A 459 -22.76 -16.12 -3.19
C GLU A 459 -22.70 -15.02 -4.26
N ASP A 460 -23.52 -15.16 -5.32
CA ASP A 460 -23.60 -14.20 -6.43
C ASP A 460 -22.24 -13.93 -7.11
N VAL A 461 -21.56 -15.02 -7.51
CA VAL A 461 -20.27 -14.95 -8.22
C VAL A 461 -20.49 -15.20 -9.71
N SER A 462 -19.93 -14.32 -10.55
CA SER A 462 -20.03 -14.42 -12.00
C SER A 462 -18.65 -14.47 -12.68
N PHE A 463 -18.53 -15.39 -13.62
CA PHE A 463 -17.42 -15.50 -14.57
C PHE A 463 -17.96 -15.25 -15.98
N GLU A 464 -17.41 -14.27 -16.69
CA GLU A 464 -17.76 -13.97 -18.07
C GLU A 464 -16.54 -13.86 -18.95
N ASN A 465 -16.47 -14.64 -20.03
CA ASN A 465 -15.35 -14.69 -20.96
C ASN A 465 -14.01 -14.99 -20.25
N VAL A 466 -13.93 -16.19 -19.65
CA VAL A 466 -12.77 -16.63 -18.85
C VAL A 466 -12.14 -17.85 -19.48
N GLU A 467 -10.85 -17.81 -19.70
CA GLU A 467 -10.05 -18.92 -20.25
C GLU A 467 -9.03 -19.39 -19.20
N LEU A 468 -9.17 -20.63 -18.74
CA LEU A 468 -8.21 -21.28 -17.84
C LEU A 468 -7.47 -22.37 -18.63
N ILE A 469 -6.15 -22.30 -18.66
CA ILE A 469 -5.29 -23.18 -19.45
C ILE A 469 -4.31 -23.89 -18.54
N ALA A 470 -4.35 -25.22 -18.51
CA ALA A 470 -3.26 -26.02 -17.94
C ALA A 470 -2.29 -26.42 -19.05
N LYS A 471 -0.99 -26.19 -18.88
CA LYS A 471 0.04 -26.58 -19.85
C LYS A 471 0.22 -28.09 -19.92
N GLU A 472 0.08 -28.76 -18.78
CA GLU A 472 0.11 -30.21 -18.65
C GLU A 472 -1.23 -30.74 -18.13
N ALA A 473 -1.55 -32.00 -18.40
CA ALA A 473 -2.75 -32.63 -17.86
C ALA A 473 -2.69 -32.70 -16.34
N ASP A 474 -3.76 -32.29 -15.68
CA ASP A 474 -3.88 -32.36 -14.22
C ASP A 474 -4.92 -33.43 -13.85
N TYR A 475 -4.76 -34.10 -12.71
CA TYR A 475 -5.71 -35.12 -12.25
C TYR A 475 -6.98 -34.48 -11.64
N ARG A 476 -6.92 -33.22 -11.22
CA ARG A 476 -8.03 -32.47 -10.63
C ARG A 476 -8.92 -31.85 -11.70
N PRO A 477 -10.19 -31.52 -11.40
CA PRO A 477 -11.01 -30.68 -12.27
C PRO A 477 -10.46 -29.26 -12.34
N ALA A 478 -10.82 -28.52 -13.38
CA ALA A 478 -10.42 -27.14 -13.54
C ALA A 478 -11.01 -26.23 -12.47
N MET A 479 -12.25 -26.51 -12.07
CA MET A 479 -12.98 -25.71 -11.08
C MET A 479 -13.78 -26.59 -10.12
N VAL A 480 -13.71 -26.25 -8.85
CA VAL A 480 -14.58 -26.82 -7.79
C VAL A 480 -15.39 -25.69 -7.16
N VAL A 481 -16.70 -25.92 -7.04
CA VAL A 481 -17.65 -25.03 -6.36
C VAL A 481 -18.29 -25.81 -5.23
N GLN A 482 -17.99 -25.41 -4.01
CA GLN A 482 -18.42 -26.06 -2.77
C GLN A 482 -19.18 -25.07 -1.89
N ASP A 483 -20.27 -25.54 -1.25
CA ASP A 483 -21.07 -24.77 -0.26
C ASP A 483 -21.38 -23.33 -0.73
N SER A 484 -21.73 -23.17 -2.01
CA SER A 484 -21.86 -21.86 -2.65
C SER A 484 -23.19 -21.73 -3.39
N LYS A 485 -23.62 -20.48 -3.67
CA LYS A 485 -24.91 -20.20 -4.24
C LYS A 485 -24.85 -19.16 -5.36
N ASN A 486 -25.68 -19.30 -6.37
CA ASN A 486 -25.81 -18.37 -7.51
C ASN A 486 -24.48 -18.16 -8.26
N ILE A 487 -23.82 -19.23 -8.67
CA ILE A 487 -22.57 -19.14 -9.43
C ILE A 487 -22.87 -19.20 -10.93
N SER A 488 -22.47 -18.17 -11.66
CA SER A 488 -22.72 -18.05 -13.10
C SER A 488 -21.43 -18.13 -13.91
N LEU A 489 -21.35 -19.09 -14.81
CA LEU A 489 -20.23 -19.28 -15.74
C LEU A 489 -20.74 -19.06 -17.17
N LYS A 490 -20.40 -17.92 -17.77
CA LYS A 490 -20.78 -17.56 -19.15
C LYS A 490 -19.52 -17.45 -20.01
N LYS A 491 -19.44 -18.25 -21.09
CA LYS A 491 -18.24 -18.32 -21.93
C LYS A 491 -16.98 -18.60 -21.11
N VAL A 492 -17.01 -19.66 -20.32
CA VAL A 492 -15.86 -20.12 -19.53
C VAL A 492 -15.29 -21.38 -20.18
N ASP A 493 -14.07 -21.26 -20.66
CA ASP A 493 -13.31 -22.31 -21.32
C ASP A 493 -12.21 -22.88 -20.41
N PHE A 494 -12.21 -24.21 -20.34
CA PHE A 494 -11.16 -24.96 -19.66
C PHE A 494 -10.35 -25.73 -20.70
N LYS A 495 -9.03 -25.47 -20.74
CA LYS A 495 -8.14 -26.10 -21.72
C LYS A 495 -7.03 -26.85 -21.00
N GLU A 496 -6.97 -28.14 -21.20
CA GLU A 496 -5.89 -29.00 -20.74
C GLU A 496 -5.54 -30.09 -21.78
N PRO A 497 -4.29 -30.56 -21.86
CA PRO A 497 -3.96 -31.71 -22.72
C PRO A 497 -4.60 -33.00 -22.21
N GLY A 498 -4.88 -33.94 -23.14
CA GLY A 498 -5.32 -35.29 -22.80
C GLY A 498 -6.81 -35.53 -22.90
N LYS A 499 -7.31 -36.54 -22.19
CA LYS A 499 -8.74 -36.94 -22.27
C LYS A 499 -9.63 -35.97 -21.50
N LYS A 500 -10.78 -35.64 -22.06
CA LYS A 500 -11.80 -34.83 -21.37
C LYS A 500 -12.20 -35.47 -20.05
N LYS A 501 -12.04 -34.72 -18.97
CA LYS A 501 -12.50 -35.03 -17.63
C LYS A 501 -13.69 -34.16 -17.26
N LYS A 502 -14.26 -34.36 -16.07
CA LYS A 502 -15.23 -33.43 -15.50
C LYS A 502 -14.50 -32.10 -15.16
N GLU A 503 -14.71 -31.10 -15.99
CA GLU A 503 -14.03 -29.80 -15.89
C GLU A 503 -14.50 -28.98 -14.69
N LEU A 504 -15.80 -29.09 -14.35
CA LEU A 504 -16.47 -28.40 -13.25
C LEU A 504 -17.05 -29.44 -12.29
N HIS A 505 -16.66 -29.36 -11.03
CA HIS A 505 -17.27 -30.14 -9.95
C HIS A 505 -18.04 -29.22 -9.00
N THR A 506 -19.25 -29.66 -8.62
CA THR A 506 -20.13 -28.92 -7.70
C THR A 506 -20.52 -29.83 -6.54
N TYR A 507 -20.40 -29.31 -5.31
CA TYR A 507 -20.78 -30.03 -4.11
C TYR A 507 -21.49 -29.09 -3.13
N GLN A 508 -22.62 -29.54 -2.56
CA GLN A 508 -23.47 -28.78 -1.64
C GLN A 508 -23.76 -27.34 -2.10
N SER A 509 -23.87 -27.10 -3.40
CA SER A 509 -24.04 -25.80 -4.01
C SER A 509 -25.34 -25.65 -4.77
N GLU A 510 -25.95 -24.46 -4.70
CA GLU A 510 -27.23 -24.15 -5.32
C GLU A 510 -27.05 -23.20 -6.50
N ASN A 511 -27.86 -23.41 -7.54
CA ASN A 511 -27.95 -22.51 -8.70
C ASN A 511 -26.61 -22.22 -9.40
N VAL A 512 -25.82 -23.26 -9.62
CA VAL A 512 -24.58 -23.18 -10.41
C VAL A 512 -24.93 -23.38 -11.89
N LYS A 513 -24.72 -22.36 -12.72
CA LYS A 513 -25.10 -22.34 -14.13
C LYS A 513 -23.92 -22.10 -15.05
N ARG A 514 -23.66 -23.03 -15.98
CA ARG A 514 -22.71 -22.84 -17.09
C ARG A 514 -23.48 -22.58 -18.37
N ARG A 515 -23.12 -21.51 -19.09
CA ARG A 515 -23.71 -21.12 -20.38
C ARG A 515 -22.59 -20.93 -21.41
N PRO A 516 -22.81 -21.34 -22.67
CA PRO A 516 -21.86 -21.14 -23.76
C PRO A 516 -21.51 -19.67 -23.98
#